data_a3bfbd8d14e9e83dc112fa73144931f1
#
_entry.id   a3bfbd8d14e9e83dc112fa73144931f1
#
_cell.length_a   1.000
_cell.length_b   1.000
_cell.length_c   1.000
_cell.angle_alpha   90.00
_cell.angle_beta   90.00
_cell.angle_gamma   90.00
#
_symmetry.space_group_name_H-M   'P 1'
#
loop_
_entity.id
_entity.type
_entity.pdbx_description
1 polymer ?
#
loop_
_entity_poly.entity_id
_entity_poly.type
_entity_poly.pdbx_seq_one_letter_code
_entity_poly.pdbx_strand_id
1 'polypeptide(L)'
;MRILITNDDGINAPGLKVLEKIAKEIAGPKGEVWVVAPSYEQSGVAHCISFTKPMMISKVSEKRFAVDGSPADCVLAGIYEVMKDNKPQIILSGVNRGNNSAENALYSGTIGAAIEGTIHKIKSIALSQYLGPKNISIENPFEAAGAYGASVIQKLLKEGDWGTGDYRIFYNINFPPVPSQKVKGSKISSQGFRQNTSFGVEPHISPGGRKFLWIKGGAQDVPTAKNTDAAANLDGYISVTPMKTDLTDYNTLNRLQKLFETNDT
;
A
#
# COMPACT_ATOMS: atom_id res chain seq x y z
N MET A 1 3.12 -13.25 17.47
CA MET A 1 3.05 -13.24 15.98
C MET A 1 4.27 -12.53 15.43
N ARG A 2 4.84 -12.98 14.28
CA ARG A 2 5.96 -12.31 13.58
C ARG A 2 5.41 -11.43 12.48
N ILE A 3 5.71 -10.14 12.52
CA ILE A 3 5.25 -9.12 11.58
C ILE A 3 6.45 -8.50 10.88
N LEU A 4 6.42 -8.45 9.55
CA LEU A 4 7.33 -7.64 8.74
C LEU A 4 6.60 -6.33 8.39
N ILE A 5 7.25 -5.20 8.61
CA ILE A 5 6.73 -3.90 8.17
C ILE A 5 7.69 -3.23 7.18
N THR A 6 7.11 -2.56 6.20
CA THR A 6 7.79 -1.75 5.18
C THR A 6 6.98 -0.51 4.84
N ASN A 7 7.45 0.33 3.93
CA ASN A 7 6.75 1.48 3.36
C ASN A 7 7.41 1.91 2.04
N ASP A 8 6.94 2.98 1.42
CA ASP A 8 7.58 3.66 0.29
C ASP A 8 8.12 5.07 0.65
N ASP A 9 7.70 5.65 1.77
CA ASP A 9 8.20 6.94 2.27
C ASP A 9 9.64 6.87 2.87
N GLY A 10 10.17 5.66 3.07
CA GLY A 10 11.52 5.41 3.58
C GLY A 10 11.63 5.08 5.08
N ILE A 11 12.80 4.56 5.48
CA ILE A 11 13.09 3.99 6.82
C ILE A 11 12.86 4.96 7.99
N ASN A 12 12.96 6.27 7.75
CA ASN A 12 12.82 7.32 8.77
C ASN A 12 11.44 8.00 8.76
N ALA A 13 10.54 7.61 7.86
CA ALA A 13 9.24 8.25 7.67
C ALA A 13 8.36 8.22 8.91
N PRO A 14 7.61 9.31 9.19
CA PRO A 14 6.69 9.35 10.33
C PRO A 14 5.61 8.27 10.28
N GLY A 15 5.06 7.98 9.09
CA GLY A 15 4.06 6.93 8.88
C GLY A 15 4.56 5.54 9.25
N LEU A 16 5.85 5.23 8.97
CA LEU A 16 6.45 3.95 9.37
C LEU A 16 6.54 3.80 10.90
N LYS A 17 6.79 4.90 11.62
CA LYS A 17 6.78 4.89 13.09
C LYS A 17 5.37 4.63 13.65
N VAL A 18 4.34 5.14 12.97
CA VAL A 18 2.93 4.86 13.32
C VAL A 18 2.63 3.38 13.06
N LEU A 19 3.02 2.85 11.90
CA LEU A 19 2.85 1.44 11.57
C LEU A 19 3.56 0.51 12.56
N GLU A 20 4.75 0.89 13.00
CA GLU A 20 5.50 0.11 14.00
C GLU A 20 4.75 0.02 15.35
N LYS A 21 4.10 1.10 15.79
CA LYS A 21 3.25 1.08 16.99
C LYS A 21 2.04 0.16 16.79
N ILE A 22 1.34 0.28 15.67
CA ILE A 22 0.22 -0.60 15.30
C ILE A 22 0.67 -2.06 15.27
N ALA A 23 1.79 -2.36 14.63
CA ALA A 23 2.32 -3.72 14.52
C ALA A 23 2.69 -4.30 15.91
N LYS A 24 3.29 -3.52 16.80
CA LYS A 24 3.61 -3.94 18.19
C LYS A 24 2.36 -4.28 18.99
N GLU A 25 1.30 -3.48 18.85
CA GLU A 25 0.01 -3.75 19.50
C GLU A 25 -0.60 -5.07 19.02
N ILE A 26 -0.57 -5.32 17.70
CA ILE A 26 -1.10 -6.55 17.09
C ILE A 26 -0.24 -7.77 17.44
N ALA A 27 1.07 -7.63 17.43
CA ALA A 27 2.01 -8.71 17.75
C ALA A 27 1.86 -9.20 19.19
N GLY A 28 1.54 -8.26 20.11
CA GLY A 28 1.48 -8.51 21.54
C GLY A 28 2.86 -8.74 22.18
N PRO A 29 2.91 -8.94 23.49
CA PRO A 29 4.16 -8.94 24.26
C PRO A 29 5.16 -10.06 23.91
N LYS A 30 4.67 -11.15 23.31
CA LYS A 30 5.50 -12.29 22.86
C LYS A 30 5.72 -12.27 21.34
N GLY A 31 5.26 -11.23 20.65
CA GLY A 31 5.41 -11.12 19.21
C GLY A 31 6.67 -10.36 18.81
N GLU A 32 6.95 -10.38 17.52
CA GLU A 32 8.12 -9.74 16.94
C GLU A 32 7.71 -8.85 15.77
N VAL A 33 8.28 -7.64 15.74
CA VAL A 33 8.12 -6.70 14.64
C VAL A 33 9.49 -6.43 14.03
N TRP A 34 9.60 -6.71 12.74
CA TRP A 34 10.79 -6.49 11.94
C TRP A 34 10.51 -5.39 10.92
N VAL A 35 11.42 -4.44 10.83
CA VAL A 35 11.34 -3.31 9.92
C VAL A 35 12.37 -3.51 8.81
N VAL A 36 11.91 -3.61 7.56
CA VAL A 36 12.76 -3.61 6.38
C VAL A 36 12.15 -2.63 5.39
N ALA A 37 12.78 -1.48 5.20
CA ALA A 37 12.19 -0.38 4.45
C ALA A 37 13.25 0.31 3.56
N PRO A 38 12.83 1.01 2.49
CA PRO A 38 13.73 1.75 1.63
C PRO A 38 14.58 2.76 2.40
N SER A 39 15.86 2.88 2.03
CA SER A 39 16.77 3.90 2.58
C SER A 39 16.25 5.31 2.35
N TYR A 40 15.60 5.55 1.21
CA TYR A 40 15.05 6.82 0.76
C TYR A 40 13.63 6.64 0.24
N GLU A 41 12.92 7.75 0.05
CA GLU A 41 11.57 7.79 -0.52
C GLU A 41 11.53 7.14 -1.92
N GLN A 42 10.52 6.29 -2.16
CA GLN A 42 10.25 5.51 -3.36
C GLN A 42 8.81 5.73 -3.85
N SER A 43 8.35 6.98 -3.88
CA SER A 43 6.98 7.31 -4.31
C SER A 43 6.76 7.02 -5.79
N GLY A 44 5.59 6.46 -6.14
CA GLY A 44 5.18 6.25 -7.53
C GLY A 44 5.87 5.08 -8.24
N VAL A 45 6.51 4.15 -7.52
CA VAL A 45 7.26 3.03 -8.11
C VAL A 45 6.40 1.80 -8.39
N ALA A 46 5.13 1.78 -8.00
CA ALA A 46 4.25 0.62 -8.16
C ALA A 46 4.87 -0.68 -7.60
N HIS A 47 4.68 -1.82 -8.28
CA HIS A 47 5.30 -3.10 -7.94
C HIS A 47 6.63 -3.27 -8.69
N CYS A 48 7.61 -2.42 -8.37
CA CYS A 48 8.93 -2.43 -9.02
C CYS A 48 9.90 -3.38 -8.31
N ILE A 49 10.68 -4.16 -9.09
CA ILE A 49 11.74 -5.07 -8.63
C ILE A 49 13.07 -4.67 -9.25
N SER A 50 14.13 -4.63 -8.45
CA SER A 50 15.50 -4.25 -8.88
C SER A 50 16.26 -5.43 -9.47
N PHE A 51 16.00 -5.76 -10.76
CA PHE A 51 16.71 -6.84 -11.45
C PHE A 51 18.10 -6.46 -11.96
N THR A 52 18.34 -5.18 -12.23
CA THR A 52 19.50 -4.73 -13.02
C THR A 52 20.71 -4.32 -12.18
N LYS A 53 20.52 -4.22 -10.86
CA LYS A 53 21.56 -3.81 -9.92
C LYS A 53 21.40 -4.51 -8.58
N PRO A 54 22.50 -4.79 -7.86
CA PRO A 54 22.42 -5.28 -6.48
C PRO A 54 21.82 -4.22 -5.56
N MET A 55 21.16 -4.67 -4.50
CA MET A 55 20.62 -3.82 -3.44
C MET A 55 21.54 -3.90 -2.22
N MET A 56 21.91 -2.75 -1.68
CA MET A 56 22.60 -2.70 -0.40
C MET A 56 21.60 -2.81 0.73
N ILE A 57 21.89 -3.65 1.72
CA ILE A 57 21.13 -3.75 2.96
C ILE A 57 22.00 -3.28 4.12
N SER A 58 21.49 -2.39 4.95
CA SER A 58 22.17 -1.80 6.10
C SER A 58 21.38 -2.06 7.38
N LYS A 59 22.02 -2.67 8.39
CA LYS A 59 21.41 -2.87 9.70
C LYS A 59 21.41 -1.54 10.47
N VAL A 60 20.22 -1.00 10.76
CA VAL A 60 20.04 0.24 11.54
C VAL A 60 19.96 -0.06 13.03
N SER A 61 19.26 -1.16 13.40
CA SER A 61 19.21 -1.68 14.76
C SER A 61 18.91 -3.19 14.74
N GLU A 62 18.69 -3.81 15.88
CA GLU A 62 18.52 -5.27 15.98
C GLU A 62 17.47 -5.85 15.01
N LYS A 63 16.30 -5.21 14.91
CA LYS A 63 15.18 -5.64 14.05
C LYS A 63 14.79 -4.57 13.03
N ARG A 64 15.74 -3.73 12.60
CA ARG A 64 15.50 -2.62 11.67
C ARG A 64 16.60 -2.54 10.63
N PHE A 65 16.20 -2.60 9.35
CA PHE A 65 17.10 -2.65 8.20
C PHE A 65 16.64 -1.64 7.14
N ALA A 66 17.59 -0.93 6.54
CA ALA A 66 17.39 -0.06 5.41
C ALA A 66 17.89 -0.76 4.14
N VAL A 67 17.16 -0.66 3.03
CA VAL A 67 17.49 -1.29 1.74
C VAL A 67 17.52 -0.22 0.66
N ASP A 68 18.54 -0.25 -0.21
CA ASP A 68 18.62 0.62 -1.39
C ASP A 68 17.80 0.00 -2.54
N GLY A 69 16.49 -0.08 -2.35
CA GLY A 69 15.57 -0.71 -3.26
C GLY A 69 14.13 -0.21 -3.09
N SER A 70 13.23 -0.77 -3.88
CA SER A 70 11.80 -0.51 -3.82
C SER A 70 11.15 -1.11 -2.56
N PRO A 71 9.91 -0.77 -2.23
CA PRO A 71 9.16 -1.45 -1.17
C PRO A 71 9.00 -2.96 -1.38
N ALA A 72 8.83 -3.42 -2.62
CA ALA A 72 8.76 -4.84 -2.96
C ALA A 72 10.12 -5.53 -2.74
N ASP A 73 11.22 -4.88 -3.11
CA ASP A 73 12.58 -5.34 -2.81
C ASP A 73 12.81 -5.50 -1.30
N CYS A 74 12.28 -4.58 -0.50
CA CYS A 74 12.34 -4.66 0.97
C CYS A 74 11.59 -5.87 1.51
N VAL A 75 10.46 -6.24 0.90
CA VAL A 75 9.73 -7.46 1.25
C VAL A 75 10.57 -8.69 0.92
N LEU A 76 11.18 -8.76 -0.26
CA LEU A 76 12.09 -9.87 -0.64
C LEU A 76 13.28 -9.97 0.32
N ALA A 77 13.96 -8.87 0.60
CA ALA A 77 15.04 -8.82 1.58
C ALA A 77 14.58 -9.29 2.98
N GLY A 78 13.38 -8.87 3.38
CA GLY A 78 12.76 -9.30 4.62
C GLY A 78 12.52 -10.82 4.70
N ILE A 79 11.95 -11.39 3.65
CA ILE A 79 11.57 -12.82 3.60
C ILE A 79 12.80 -13.73 3.46
N TYR A 80 13.77 -13.36 2.61
CA TYR A 80 14.82 -14.26 2.17
C TYR A 80 16.17 -14.05 2.86
N GLU A 81 16.37 -12.88 3.49
CA GLU A 81 17.62 -12.60 4.24
C GLU A 81 17.36 -12.32 5.71
N VAL A 82 16.57 -11.26 6.03
CA VAL A 82 16.45 -10.78 7.42
C VAL A 82 15.67 -11.77 8.30
N MET A 83 14.63 -12.39 7.78
CA MET A 83 13.74 -13.32 8.48
C MET A 83 13.77 -14.73 7.87
N LYS A 84 14.86 -15.12 7.20
CA LYS A 84 14.97 -16.39 6.44
C LYS A 84 14.64 -17.63 7.27
N ASP A 85 15.07 -17.66 8.53
CA ASP A 85 14.87 -18.81 9.43
C ASP A 85 13.49 -18.79 10.11
N ASN A 86 12.84 -17.63 10.19
CA ASN A 86 11.56 -17.43 10.84
C ASN A 86 10.69 -16.44 10.05
N LYS A 87 10.17 -16.88 8.91
CA LYS A 87 9.39 -16.05 7.99
C LYS A 87 8.24 -15.31 8.66
N PRO A 88 7.88 -14.11 8.19
CA PRO A 88 6.76 -13.35 8.73
C PRO A 88 5.44 -14.07 8.51
N GLN A 89 4.51 -13.90 9.43
CA GLN A 89 3.14 -14.41 9.34
C GLN A 89 2.19 -13.41 8.68
N ILE A 90 2.58 -12.13 8.71
CA ILE A 90 1.90 -11.04 8.02
C ILE A 90 2.92 -9.96 7.64
N ILE A 91 2.64 -9.30 6.52
CA ILE A 91 3.36 -8.11 6.04
C ILE A 91 2.42 -6.92 6.10
N LEU A 92 2.87 -5.82 6.70
CA LEU A 92 2.16 -4.56 6.72
C LEU A 92 3.02 -3.51 6.00
N SER A 93 2.44 -2.85 5.03
CA SER A 93 3.11 -1.80 4.26
C SER A 93 2.45 -0.44 4.50
N GLY A 94 3.22 0.56 4.91
CA GLY A 94 2.76 1.94 5.17
C GLY A 94 3.29 2.47 6.53
N VAL A 95 2.58 3.35 7.24
CA VAL A 95 1.37 4.04 6.78
C VAL A 95 1.79 5.11 5.76
N ASN A 96 1.34 4.99 4.53
CA ASN A 96 1.69 5.91 3.46
C ASN A 96 1.20 7.33 3.73
N ARG A 97 2.01 8.32 3.37
CA ARG A 97 1.66 9.74 3.38
C ARG A 97 0.87 10.11 2.12
N GLY A 98 -0.44 9.97 2.18
CA GLY A 98 -1.36 10.18 1.07
C GLY A 98 -2.22 8.94 0.85
N ASN A 99 -3.31 9.09 0.09
CA ASN A 99 -4.20 7.97 -0.19
C ASN A 99 -3.70 7.12 -1.38
N ASN A 100 -3.94 5.84 -1.30
CA ASN A 100 -3.76 4.88 -2.37
C ASN A 100 -5.13 4.27 -2.76
N SER A 101 -6.14 5.14 -2.90
CA SER A 101 -7.48 4.79 -3.36
C SER A 101 -7.67 5.11 -4.84
N ALA A 102 -8.66 4.49 -5.45
CA ALA A 102 -8.98 4.62 -6.87
C ALA A 102 -7.76 4.28 -7.77
N GLU A 103 -7.53 5.07 -8.83
CA GLU A 103 -6.41 4.90 -9.77
C GLU A 103 -5.03 5.04 -9.11
N ASN A 104 -4.91 5.74 -7.98
CA ASN A 104 -3.64 5.87 -7.27
C ASN A 104 -3.09 4.51 -6.80
N ALA A 105 -3.97 3.54 -6.59
CA ALA A 105 -3.58 2.18 -6.24
C ALA A 105 -2.59 1.56 -7.24
N LEU A 106 -2.71 1.91 -8.52
CA LEU A 106 -1.87 1.35 -9.59
C LEU A 106 -0.43 1.90 -9.60
N TYR A 107 -0.19 3.03 -8.95
CA TYR A 107 1.14 3.67 -8.87
C TYR A 107 1.83 3.45 -7.52
N SER A 108 1.13 2.85 -6.56
CA SER A 108 1.55 2.79 -5.16
C SER A 108 2.64 1.76 -4.90
N GLY A 109 3.79 2.21 -4.39
CA GLY A 109 4.82 1.35 -3.83
C GLY A 109 4.38 0.65 -2.55
N THR A 110 3.52 1.30 -1.74
CA THR A 110 2.91 0.71 -0.54
C THR A 110 2.10 -0.54 -0.90
N ILE A 111 1.27 -0.45 -1.97
CA ILE A 111 0.51 -1.59 -2.49
C ILE A 111 1.45 -2.60 -3.14
N GLY A 112 2.49 -2.15 -3.87
CA GLY A 112 3.50 -3.02 -4.47
C GLY A 112 4.14 -3.98 -3.46
N ALA A 113 4.48 -3.49 -2.27
CA ALA A 113 4.98 -4.34 -1.19
C ALA A 113 3.93 -5.36 -0.69
N ALA A 114 2.66 -4.97 -0.59
CA ALA A 114 1.60 -5.91 -0.20
C ALA A 114 1.36 -6.98 -1.28
N ILE A 115 1.46 -6.61 -2.54
CA ILE A 115 1.43 -7.52 -3.69
C ILE A 115 2.56 -8.55 -3.55
N GLU A 116 3.80 -8.10 -3.35
CA GLU A 116 4.96 -8.98 -3.24
C GLU A 116 4.79 -10.00 -2.11
N GLY A 117 4.38 -9.53 -0.93
CA GLY A 117 4.10 -10.45 0.19
C GLY A 117 3.02 -11.48 -0.13
N THR A 118 1.99 -11.08 -0.87
CA THR A 118 0.87 -11.97 -1.23
C THR A 118 1.28 -13.01 -2.28
N ILE A 119 2.13 -12.67 -3.24
CA ILE A 119 2.75 -13.61 -4.19
C ILE A 119 3.52 -14.69 -3.42
N HIS A 120 4.20 -14.33 -2.34
CA HIS A 120 4.89 -15.27 -1.45
C HIS A 120 3.96 -15.97 -0.45
N LYS A 121 2.64 -15.93 -0.67
CA LYS A 121 1.61 -16.61 0.15
C LYS A 121 1.55 -16.12 1.60
N ILE A 122 2.07 -14.94 1.89
CA ILE A 122 2.02 -14.29 3.20
C ILE A 122 0.84 -13.31 3.21
N LYS A 123 0.05 -13.30 4.29
CA LYS A 123 -1.00 -12.30 4.49
C LYS A 123 -0.41 -10.90 4.41
N SER A 124 -0.99 -10.01 3.60
CA SER A 124 -0.43 -8.69 3.36
C SER A 124 -1.49 -7.60 3.39
N ILE A 125 -1.16 -6.47 3.99
CA ILE A 125 -2.05 -5.30 4.09
C ILE A 125 -1.24 -4.04 3.74
N ALA A 126 -1.79 -3.23 2.84
CA ALA A 126 -1.34 -1.87 2.57
C ALA A 126 -2.18 -0.87 3.38
N LEU A 127 -1.52 0.08 4.04
CA LEU A 127 -2.15 1.11 4.86
C LEU A 127 -1.73 2.50 4.41
N SER A 128 -2.71 3.38 4.21
CA SER A 128 -2.49 4.73 3.71
C SER A 128 -3.33 5.75 4.49
N GLN A 129 -2.73 6.87 4.87
CA GLN A 129 -3.45 7.98 5.49
C GLN A 129 -3.71 9.06 4.46
N TYR A 130 -4.96 9.26 4.07
CA TYR A 130 -5.32 10.37 3.21
C TYR A 130 -5.06 11.70 3.93
N LEU A 131 -4.26 12.57 3.31
CA LEU A 131 -3.99 13.92 3.79
C LEU A 131 -4.82 14.92 2.99
N GLY A 132 -5.65 15.66 3.67
CA GLY A 132 -6.51 16.70 3.10
C GLY A 132 -6.59 17.92 4.04
N PRO A 133 -7.33 18.99 3.66
CA PRO A 133 -7.38 20.21 4.42
C PRO A 133 -7.79 20.08 5.90
N LYS A 134 -8.51 18.99 6.23
CA LYS A 134 -9.01 18.78 7.60
C LYS A 134 -8.03 18.08 8.54
N ASN A 135 -6.95 17.48 8.02
CA ASN A 135 -5.98 16.77 8.84
C ASN A 135 -4.50 17.05 8.49
N ILE A 136 -4.21 17.74 7.39
CA ILE A 136 -2.81 18.01 6.99
C ILE A 136 -2.05 18.93 7.96
N SER A 137 -2.77 19.82 8.65
CA SER A 137 -2.19 20.84 9.55
C SER A 137 -2.32 20.48 11.02
N ILE A 138 -2.84 19.32 11.39
CA ILE A 138 -2.87 18.88 12.79
C ILE A 138 -1.50 18.34 13.22
N GLU A 139 -1.23 18.33 14.52
CA GLU A 139 0.06 17.90 15.08
C GLU A 139 0.48 16.50 14.60
N ASN A 140 -0.46 15.56 14.52
CA ASN A 140 -0.22 14.23 13.99
C ASN A 140 -1.19 13.92 12.84
N PRO A 141 -0.83 14.16 11.59
CA PRO A 141 -1.72 13.88 10.45
C PRO A 141 -2.04 12.38 10.24
N PHE A 142 -1.34 11.48 10.92
CA PHE A 142 -1.58 10.02 10.92
C PHE A 142 -2.45 9.54 12.09
N GLU A 143 -3.10 10.44 12.83
CA GLU A 143 -3.82 10.05 14.05
C GLU A 143 -4.97 9.07 13.78
N ALA A 144 -5.68 9.18 12.66
CA ALA A 144 -6.75 8.25 12.31
C ALA A 144 -6.19 6.83 12.09
N ALA A 145 -5.07 6.69 11.38
CA ALA A 145 -4.38 5.42 11.22
C ALA A 145 -3.88 4.87 12.56
N GLY A 146 -3.30 5.72 13.41
CA GLY A 146 -2.81 5.34 14.73
C GLY A 146 -3.93 4.86 15.66
N ALA A 147 -5.09 5.50 15.63
CA ALA A 147 -6.22 5.18 16.49
C ALA A 147 -6.97 3.90 16.08
N TYR A 148 -7.08 3.65 14.78
CA TYR A 148 -7.95 2.58 14.27
C TYR A 148 -7.21 1.44 13.56
N GLY A 149 -5.94 1.62 13.22
CA GLY A 149 -5.19 0.65 12.41
C GLY A 149 -5.12 -0.74 13.04
N ALA A 150 -4.80 -0.82 14.32
CA ALA A 150 -4.71 -2.11 15.02
C ALA A 150 -6.05 -2.85 15.03
N SER A 151 -7.14 -2.19 15.38
CA SER A 151 -8.47 -2.81 15.45
C SER A 151 -8.98 -3.30 14.10
N VAL A 152 -8.76 -2.53 13.02
CA VAL A 152 -9.15 -2.94 11.66
C VAL A 152 -8.34 -4.15 11.20
N ILE A 153 -7.03 -4.17 11.44
CA ILE A 153 -6.16 -5.30 11.08
C ILE A 153 -6.53 -6.54 11.89
N GLN A 154 -6.74 -6.41 13.20
CA GLN A 154 -7.15 -7.54 14.06
C GLN A 154 -8.47 -8.15 13.59
N LYS A 155 -9.45 -7.33 13.18
CA LYS A 155 -10.70 -7.81 12.60
C LYS A 155 -10.46 -8.59 11.30
N LEU A 156 -9.61 -8.10 10.40
CA LEU A 156 -9.26 -8.80 9.18
C LEU A 156 -8.48 -10.10 9.44
N LEU A 157 -7.61 -10.14 10.43
CA LEU A 157 -6.89 -11.35 10.82
C LEU A 157 -7.82 -12.45 11.33
N LYS A 158 -8.88 -12.07 12.05
CA LYS A 158 -9.85 -12.97 12.65
C LYS A 158 -10.93 -13.43 11.66
N GLU A 159 -11.45 -12.53 10.84
CA GLU A 159 -12.67 -12.72 10.06
C GLU A 159 -12.49 -12.54 8.55
N GLY A 160 -11.33 -12.01 8.11
CA GLY A 160 -11.08 -11.71 6.70
C GLY A 160 -10.86 -12.96 5.85
N ASP A 161 -11.28 -12.89 4.60
CA ASP A 161 -10.95 -13.89 3.58
C ASP A 161 -9.60 -13.52 2.92
N TRP A 162 -8.68 -14.45 2.91
CA TRP A 162 -7.33 -14.27 2.33
C TRP A 162 -7.16 -15.04 1.01
N GLY A 163 -8.20 -15.73 0.54
CA GLY A 163 -8.15 -16.57 -0.63
C GLY A 163 -7.25 -17.80 -0.48
N THR A 164 -7.51 -18.82 -1.29
CA THR A 164 -6.80 -20.10 -1.26
C THR A 164 -6.04 -20.42 -2.54
N GLY A 165 -6.31 -19.69 -3.63
CA GLY A 165 -5.71 -19.92 -4.95
C GLY A 165 -4.26 -19.41 -5.07
N ASP A 166 -3.76 -19.40 -6.30
CA ASP A 166 -2.43 -18.88 -6.61
C ASP A 166 -2.33 -17.40 -6.39
N TYR A 167 -3.32 -16.63 -6.83
CA TYR A 167 -3.46 -15.21 -6.55
C TYR A 167 -4.35 -15.02 -5.33
N ARG A 168 -3.72 -14.85 -4.17
CA ARG A 168 -4.41 -14.61 -2.89
C ARG A 168 -4.91 -13.18 -2.78
N ILE A 169 -5.75 -12.94 -1.77
CA ILE A 169 -6.27 -11.61 -1.44
C ILE A 169 -5.28 -10.90 -0.52
N PHE A 170 -5.05 -9.62 -0.80
CA PHE A 170 -4.49 -8.65 0.14
C PHE A 170 -5.51 -7.54 0.38
N TYR A 171 -5.31 -6.75 1.43
CA TYR A 171 -6.21 -5.66 1.75
C TYR A 171 -5.51 -4.32 1.57
N ASN A 172 -6.20 -3.38 0.91
CA ASN A 172 -5.81 -1.98 0.83
C ASN A 172 -6.71 -1.16 1.76
N ILE A 173 -6.11 -0.54 2.78
CA ILE A 173 -6.80 0.26 3.79
C ILE A 173 -6.41 1.71 3.62
N ASN A 174 -7.40 2.60 3.44
CA ASN A 174 -7.16 4.03 3.42
C ASN A 174 -7.94 4.70 4.55
N PHE A 175 -7.23 5.43 5.40
CA PHE A 175 -7.81 6.23 6.47
C PHE A 175 -8.27 7.58 5.93
N PRO A 176 -9.45 8.09 6.34
CA PRO A 176 -10.04 9.30 5.76
C PRO A 176 -9.28 10.57 6.16
N PRO A 177 -9.39 11.67 5.35
CA PRO A 177 -8.71 12.94 5.61
C PRO A 177 -9.41 13.78 6.70
N VAL A 178 -9.65 13.17 7.86
CA VAL A 178 -10.29 13.82 9.00
C VAL A 178 -9.58 13.46 10.30
N PRO A 179 -9.69 14.27 11.36
CA PRO A 179 -9.23 13.91 12.70
C PRO A 179 -9.86 12.59 13.19
N SER A 180 -9.13 11.87 14.04
CA SER A 180 -9.54 10.54 14.51
C SER A 180 -10.95 10.52 15.12
N GLN A 181 -11.33 11.56 15.88
CA GLN A 181 -12.66 11.70 16.51
C GLN A 181 -13.80 11.89 15.48
N LYS A 182 -13.49 12.23 14.24
CA LYS A 182 -14.46 12.43 13.16
C LYS A 182 -14.54 11.23 12.20
N VAL A 183 -13.78 10.18 12.45
CA VAL A 183 -13.88 8.93 11.69
C VAL A 183 -15.21 8.26 12.01
N LYS A 184 -16.00 7.98 10.96
CA LYS A 184 -17.36 7.43 11.09
C LYS A 184 -17.41 5.89 11.17
N GLY A 185 -16.25 5.23 11.15
CA GLY A 185 -16.14 3.77 11.11
C GLY A 185 -15.48 3.27 9.83
N SER A 186 -15.64 1.97 9.52
CA SER A 186 -15.03 1.32 8.35
C SER A 186 -16.09 0.87 7.35
N LYS A 187 -15.77 0.92 6.05
CA LYS A 187 -16.59 0.40 4.95
C LYS A 187 -15.77 -0.54 4.07
N ILE A 188 -16.34 -1.68 3.72
CA ILE A 188 -15.82 -2.50 2.61
C ILE A 188 -16.20 -1.78 1.32
N SER A 189 -15.23 -1.63 0.43
CA SER A 189 -15.38 -0.83 -0.79
C SER A 189 -14.67 -1.50 -1.98
N SER A 190 -15.11 -1.15 -3.17
CA SER A 190 -14.37 -1.46 -4.40
C SER A 190 -13.35 -0.38 -4.71
N GLN A 191 -12.37 -0.70 -5.56
CA GLN A 191 -11.49 0.32 -6.13
C GLN A 191 -12.32 1.30 -6.97
N GLY A 192 -12.15 2.59 -6.73
CA GLY A 192 -12.81 3.65 -7.47
C GLY A 192 -12.06 4.05 -8.74
N PHE A 193 -12.56 5.08 -9.40
CA PHE A 193 -11.89 5.77 -10.50
C PHE A 193 -12.29 7.25 -10.46
N ARG A 194 -11.33 8.17 -10.41
CA ARG A 194 -11.57 9.62 -10.49
C ARG A 194 -11.48 10.04 -11.94
N GLN A 195 -12.57 10.59 -12.46
CA GLN A 195 -12.58 11.10 -13.82
C GLN A 195 -11.83 12.44 -13.93
N ASN A 196 -11.14 12.66 -15.04
CA ASN A 196 -10.44 13.91 -15.36
C ASN A 196 -9.37 14.34 -14.35
N THR A 197 -8.76 13.39 -13.63
CA THR A 197 -7.71 13.64 -12.63
C THR A 197 -6.43 12.86 -12.90
N SER A 198 -6.20 12.44 -14.14
CA SER A 198 -5.00 11.71 -14.53
C SER A 198 -3.73 12.52 -14.27
N PHE A 199 -2.63 11.81 -14.03
CA PHE A 199 -1.32 12.44 -13.97
C PHE A 199 -1.00 13.16 -15.28
N GLY A 200 -0.41 14.33 -15.15
CA GLY A 200 0.08 15.14 -16.26
C GLY A 200 1.55 15.48 -16.09
N VAL A 201 2.08 16.26 -17.00
CA VAL A 201 3.44 16.80 -16.91
C VAL A 201 3.42 18.32 -16.99
N GLU A 202 4.26 18.95 -16.16
CA GLU A 202 4.47 20.39 -16.17
C GLU A 202 5.92 20.69 -16.57
N PRO A 203 6.15 21.38 -17.70
CA PRO A 203 7.50 21.69 -18.17
C PRO A 203 8.07 22.90 -17.43
N HIS A 204 9.34 22.78 -17.02
CA HIS A 204 10.13 23.88 -16.47
C HIS A 204 11.44 24.02 -17.26
N ILE A 205 11.90 25.25 -17.43
CA ILE A 205 13.19 25.53 -18.08
C ILE A 205 14.14 26.06 -16.99
N SER A 206 15.30 25.40 -16.85
CA SER A 206 16.35 25.87 -15.94
C SER A 206 16.98 27.17 -16.45
N PRO A 207 17.70 27.94 -15.59
CA PRO A 207 18.45 29.11 -16.03
C PRO A 207 19.44 28.84 -17.16
N GLY A 208 19.97 27.62 -17.28
CA GLY A 208 20.85 27.18 -18.38
C GLY A 208 20.12 26.68 -19.62
N GLY A 209 18.81 26.90 -19.78
CA GLY A 209 18.00 26.55 -20.94
C GLY A 209 17.61 25.07 -21.06
N ARG A 210 17.92 24.22 -20.09
CA ARG A 210 17.52 22.81 -20.09
C ARG A 210 16.06 22.67 -19.68
N LYS A 211 15.31 21.85 -20.43
CA LYS A 211 13.91 21.52 -20.13
C LYS A 211 13.83 20.34 -19.17
N PHE A 212 13.08 20.51 -18.10
CA PHE A 212 12.68 19.48 -17.13
C PHE A 212 11.17 19.29 -17.16
N LEU A 213 10.70 18.09 -16.82
CA LEU A 213 9.29 17.78 -16.71
C LEU A 213 9.01 17.32 -15.27
N TRP A 214 8.05 17.97 -14.63
CA TRP A 214 7.51 17.51 -13.34
C TRP A 214 6.24 16.72 -13.57
N ILE A 215 6.11 15.58 -12.88
CA ILE A 215 4.83 14.86 -12.83
C ILE A 215 3.89 15.65 -11.94
N LYS A 216 2.71 15.96 -12.45
CA LYS A 216 1.66 16.67 -11.72
C LYS A 216 0.49 15.72 -11.46
N GLY A 217 0.17 15.50 -10.19
CA GLY A 217 -1.02 14.73 -9.80
C GLY A 217 -2.30 15.51 -10.01
N GLY A 218 -3.40 14.82 -10.20
CA GLY A 218 -4.74 15.40 -10.27
C GLY A 218 -5.34 15.65 -8.88
N ALA A 219 -6.49 16.33 -8.86
CA ALA A 219 -7.27 16.57 -7.64
C ALA A 219 -7.72 15.25 -7.01
N GLN A 220 -7.56 15.13 -5.68
CA GLN A 220 -7.85 13.90 -4.97
C GLN A 220 -9.25 13.87 -4.33
N ASP A 221 -9.89 15.02 -4.22
CA ASP A 221 -11.21 15.26 -3.63
C ASP A 221 -12.36 15.21 -4.64
N VAL A 222 -12.10 14.70 -5.83
CA VAL A 222 -13.11 14.51 -6.88
C VAL A 222 -14.05 13.37 -6.50
N PRO A 223 -15.38 13.58 -6.62
CA PRO A 223 -16.37 12.53 -6.36
C PRO A 223 -16.16 11.31 -7.27
N THR A 224 -16.33 10.13 -6.69
CA THR A 224 -16.32 8.84 -7.41
C THR A 224 -17.66 8.13 -7.23
N ALA A 225 -17.85 7.00 -7.90
CA ALA A 225 -19.04 6.19 -7.74
C ALA A 225 -19.26 5.78 -6.26
N LYS A 226 -20.52 5.62 -5.87
CA LYS A 226 -20.87 5.13 -4.53
C LYS A 226 -20.23 3.76 -4.27
N ASN A 227 -19.96 3.47 -3.00
CA ASN A 227 -19.34 2.22 -2.53
C ASN A 227 -17.89 1.99 -2.98
N THR A 228 -17.22 3.01 -3.51
CA THR A 228 -15.79 2.97 -3.80
C THR A 228 -14.95 3.45 -2.60
N ASP A 229 -13.67 3.09 -2.61
CA ASP A 229 -12.68 3.46 -1.60
C ASP A 229 -12.53 4.98 -1.47
N ALA A 230 -12.40 5.69 -2.60
CA ALA A 230 -12.29 7.14 -2.61
C ALA A 230 -13.57 7.83 -2.08
N ALA A 231 -14.76 7.35 -2.47
CA ALA A 231 -16.02 7.87 -1.94
C ALA A 231 -16.14 7.65 -0.44
N ALA A 232 -15.79 6.46 0.06
CA ALA A 232 -15.81 6.15 1.49
C ALA A 232 -14.89 7.08 2.28
N ASN A 233 -13.67 7.35 1.78
CA ASN A 233 -12.73 8.26 2.44
C ASN A 233 -13.25 9.70 2.49
N LEU A 234 -13.79 10.23 1.39
CA LEU A 234 -14.35 11.58 1.35
C LEU A 234 -15.56 11.73 2.29
N ASP A 235 -16.34 10.67 2.47
CA ASP A 235 -17.45 10.61 3.43
C ASP A 235 -16.99 10.47 4.89
N GLY A 236 -15.69 10.31 5.16
CA GLY A 236 -15.13 10.20 6.51
C GLY A 236 -15.07 8.77 7.06
N TYR A 237 -15.15 7.76 6.21
CA TYR A 237 -14.98 6.34 6.59
C TYR A 237 -13.58 5.81 6.22
N ILE A 238 -13.10 4.88 7.00
CA ILE A 238 -11.96 4.04 6.64
C ILE A 238 -12.43 3.12 5.52
N SER A 239 -11.78 3.16 4.36
CA SER A 239 -12.05 2.20 3.29
C SER A 239 -11.20 0.95 3.47
N VAL A 240 -11.81 -0.23 3.29
CA VAL A 240 -11.14 -1.52 3.28
C VAL A 240 -11.50 -2.21 1.98
N THR A 241 -10.52 -2.34 1.10
CA THR A 241 -10.70 -2.89 -0.25
C THR A 241 -9.94 -4.21 -0.36
N PRO A 242 -10.63 -5.37 -0.52
CA PRO A 242 -9.98 -6.62 -0.87
C PRO A 242 -9.51 -6.54 -2.33
N MET A 243 -8.24 -6.89 -2.58
CA MET A 243 -7.61 -6.81 -3.89
C MET A 243 -6.91 -8.11 -4.25
N LYS A 244 -6.78 -8.37 -5.56
CA LYS A 244 -6.02 -9.49 -6.14
C LYS A 244 -5.04 -8.97 -7.18
N THR A 245 -4.01 -9.75 -7.44
CA THR A 245 -3.00 -9.47 -8.47
C THR A 245 -3.28 -10.17 -9.79
N ASP A 246 -4.31 -10.99 -9.87
CA ASP A 246 -4.79 -11.53 -11.13
C ASP A 246 -5.50 -10.44 -11.93
N LEU A 247 -4.86 -9.98 -12.99
CA LEU A 247 -5.34 -8.91 -13.86
C LEU A 247 -6.19 -9.41 -15.03
N THR A 248 -6.52 -10.71 -15.07
CA THR A 248 -7.29 -11.32 -16.16
C THR A 248 -8.76 -10.87 -16.11
N ASP A 249 -9.28 -10.30 -17.17
CA ASP A 249 -10.71 -10.13 -17.36
C ASP A 249 -11.33 -11.44 -17.88
N TYR A 250 -11.89 -12.21 -16.94
CA TYR A 250 -12.45 -13.54 -17.25
C TYR A 250 -13.68 -13.48 -18.16
N ASN A 251 -14.45 -12.39 -18.14
CA ASN A 251 -15.62 -12.23 -19.02
C ASN A 251 -15.16 -12.09 -20.48
N THR A 252 -14.16 -11.24 -20.71
CA THR A 252 -13.57 -11.08 -22.04
C THR A 252 -12.81 -12.33 -22.48
N LEU A 253 -12.05 -12.98 -21.58
CA LEU A 253 -11.36 -14.24 -21.87
C LEU A 253 -12.33 -15.31 -22.41
N ASN A 254 -13.42 -15.58 -21.67
CA ASN A 254 -14.42 -16.59 -22.08
C ASN A 254 -15.09 -16.28 -23.44
N ARG A 255 -15.25 -14.98 -23.76
CA ARG A 255 -15.78 -14.58 -25.07
C ARG A 255 -14.78 -14.79 -26.18
N LEU A 256 -13.51 -14.43 -25.96
CA LEU A 256 -12.44 -14.55 -26.94
C LEU A 256 -12.06 -16.03 -27.19
N GLN A 257 -12.09 -16.89 -26.19
CA GLN A 257 -11.88 -18.34 -26.38
C GLN A 257 -12.84 -18.91 -27.42
N LYS A 258 -14.12 -18.56 -27.35
CA LYS A 258 -15.11 -18.99 -28.35
C LYS A 258 -14.85 -18.47 -29.76
N LEU A 259 -14.13 -17.34 -29.88
CA LEU A 259 -13.81 -16.73 -31.18
C LEU A 259 -12.55 -17.33 -31.81
N PHE A 260 -11.51 -17.61 -30.99
CA PHE A 260 -10.20 -18.05 -31.47
C PHE A 260 -9.96 -19.54 -31.39
N GLU A 261 -10.71 -20.29 -30.56
CA GLU A 261 -10.57 -21.71 -30.32
C GLU A 261 -11.68 -22.55 -31.00
N THR A 262 -12.53 -21.93 -31.83
CA THR A 262 -13.39 -22.71 -32.76
C THR A 262 -12.48 -23.40 -33.73
N ASN A 263 -12.29 -24.72 -33.53
CA ASN A 263 -11.57 -25.58 -34.44
C ASN A 263 -12.13 -25.42 -35.85
N ASP A 264 -11.28 -25.02 -36.79
CA ASP A 264 -11.49 -25.28 -38.21
C ASP A 264 -11.54 -26.82 -38.37
N THR A 265 -12.76 -27.39 -38.27
CA THR A 265 -13.04 -28.77 -38.71
C THR A 265 -13.44 -28.78 -40.16
#